data_9b9449b703b9eaedf09d7ddc26d5870f
#
_entry.id   9b9449b703b9eaedf09d7ddc26d5870f
#
_cell.length_a   1.000
_cell.length_b   1.000
_cell.length_c   1.000
_cell.angle_alpha   90.00
_cell.angle_beta   90.00
_cell.angle_gamma   90.00
#
_symmetry.space_group_name_H-M   'P 1'
#
loop_
_entity.id
_entity.type
_entity.pdbx_description
1 polymer ?
#
loop_
_entity_poly.entity_id
_entity_poly.type
_entity_poly.pdbx_seq_one_letter_code
_entity_poly.pdbx_strand_id
1 'polypeptide(L)'
;WSGIYCGGSAILAHERLSIVDPQSGGQPLYSPDKKVVLAVNGEIYNHREIRKEYAGKYDFQTGSDCEVILALYQEYGIHFLEKLNGIFAFALYDSEKDEFLIARDPIGVIPLYIGYDSDGKVYCASELKALEGFCERYEPFLPGHCYYSKDGKMTRWYVRDWTQYEAVADAPASVSALREGLEK
;
A
#
# COMPACT_ATOMS: atom_id res chain seq x y z
N TRP A 1 -8.19 7.08 -16.84
CA TRP A 1 -8.71 8.02 -15.82
C TRP A 1 -7.56 8.57 -14.98
N SER A 2 -7.50 9.90 -14.88
CA SER A 2 -6.52 10.63 -14.07
C SER A 2 -7.23 11.28 -12.89
N GLY A 3 -6.64 11.24 -11.72
CA GLY A 3 -7.12 11.93 -10.54
C GLY A 3 -5.99 12.56 -9.75
N ILE A 4 -6.26 13.70 -9.14
CA ILE A 4 -5.29 14.46 -8.33
C ILE A 4 -5.97 14.91 -7.04
N TYR A 5 -5.25 14.74 -5.93
CA TYR A 5 -5.53 15.36 -4.64
C TYR A 5 -4.44 16.40 -4.35
N CYS A 6 -4.85 17.56 -3.90
CA CYS A 6 -3.96 18.60 -3.37
C CYS A 6 -4.55 19.12 -2.07
N GLY A 7 -3.86 18.93 -0.96
CA GLY A 7 -4.32 19.40 0.34
C GLY A 7 -3.31 19.14 1.45
N GLY A 8 -3.30 20.00 2.47
CA GLY A 8 -2.31 19.94 3.53
C GLY A 8 -0.89 20.01 2.99
N SER A 9 -0.05 19.10 3.45
CA SER A 9 1.34 18.96 3.01
C SER A 9 1.51 17.94 1.86
N ALA A 10 0.41 17.37 1.30
CA ALA A 10 0.46 16.28 0.32
C ALA A 10 -0.17 16.61 -1.02
N ILE A 11 0.44 16.07 -2.08
CA ILE A 11 -0.10 15.99 -3.43
C ILE A 11 -0.06 14.52 -3.84
N LEU A 12 -1.21 13.93 -4.19
CA LEU A 12 -1.30 12.59 -4.73
C LEU A 12 -1.89 12.64 -6.15
N ALA A 13 -1.22 12.01 -7.09
CA ALA A 13 -1.69 11.88 -8.46
C ALA A 13 -1.74 10.41 -8.86
N HIS A 14 -2.78 10.01 -9.58
CA HIS A 14 -2.96 8.63 -10.01
C HIS A 14 -3.52 8.53 -11.42
N GLU A 15 -2.86 7.73 -12.27
CA GLU A 15 -3.36 7.28 -13.56
C GLU A 15 -3.91 5.86 -13.39
N ARG A 16 -5.24 5.73 -13.48
CA ARG A 16 -5.92 4.47 -13.17
C ARG A 16 -6.05 3.57 -14.40
N LEU A 17 -5.51 2.36 -14.30
CA LEU A 17 -5.92 1.20 -15.08
C LEU A 17 -6.93 0.39 -14.24
N SER A 18 -8.19 0.38 -14.66
CA SER A 18 -9.27 -0.20 -13.86
C SER A 18 -9.43 -1.68 -14.16
N ILE A 19 -9.33 -2.54 -13.13
CA ILE A 19 -9.60 -3.97 -13.19
C ILE A 19 -10.87 -4.30 -12.40
N VAL A 20 -10.93 -3.90 -11.13
CA VAL A 20 -12.10 -4.04 -10.27
C VAL A 20 -12.85 -2.72 -10.22
N ASP A 21 -14.17 -2.76 -10.34
CA ASP A 21 -15.08 -1.62 -10.31
C ASP A 21 -14.70 -0.48 -11.29
N PRO A 22 -14.82 -0.69 -12.61
CA PRO A 22 -14.50 0.35 -13.58
C PRO A 22 -15.35 1.62 -13.46
N GLN A 23 -16.52 1.54 -12.84
CA GLN A 23 -17.51 2.62 -12.84
C GLN A 23 -17.38 3.56 -11.65
N SER A 24 -17.07 3.07 -10.44
CA SER A 24 -17.07 3.92 -9.23
C SER A 24 -15.71 4.08 -8.54
N GLY A 25 -14.77 3.19 -8.71
CA GLY A 25 -13.47 3.21 -7.99
C GLY A 25 -12.48 4.27 -8.50
N GLY A 26 -12.92 5.49 -8.77
CA GLY A 26 -12.03 6.60 -9.16
C GLY A 26 -10.98 6.90 -8.09
N GLN A 27 -9.70 7.08 -8.50
CA GLN A 27 -8.61 7.38 -7.58
C GLN A 27 -8.15 8.83 -7.72
N PRO A 28 -7.60 9.41 -6.62
CA PRO A 28 -7.42 8.82 -5.30
C PRO A 28 -8.72 8.44 -4.60
N LEU A 29 -8.69 7.37 -3.77
CA LEU A 29 -9.80 6.94 -2.93
C LEU A 29 -9.84 7.78 -1.63
N TYR A 30 -11.02 7.94 -1.07
CA TYR A 30 -11.23 8.73 0.14
C TYR A 30 -11.94 7.92 1.22
N SER A 31 -11.58 8.15 2.49
CA SER A 31 -12.43 7.74 3.61
C SER A 31 -13.80 8.43 3.56
N PRO A 32 -14.86 7.89 4.20
CA PRO A 32 -16.19 8.49 4.21
C PRO A 32 -16.23 9.95 4.68
N ASP A 33 -15.38 10.31 5.65
CA ASP A 33 -15.22 11.66 6.18
C ASP A 33 -14.24 12.53 5.37
N LYS A 34 -13.63 11.95 4.30
CA LYS A 34 -12.66 12.58 3.40
C LYS A 34 -11.36 13.07 4.07
N LYS A 35 -11.05 12.60 5.27
CA LYS A 35 -9.84 12.97 5.99
C LYS A 35 -8.63 12.14 5.57
N VAL A 36 -8.86 10.91 5.12
CA VAL A 36 -7.80 10.01 4.63
C VAL A 36 -7.93 9.84 3.13
N VAL A 37 -6.83 10.01 2.43
CA VAL A 37 -6.74 9.92 0.97
C VAL A 37 -5.72 8.85 0.59
N LEU A 38 -6.06 8.02 -0.40
CA LEU A 38 -5.26 6.88 -0.83
C LEU A 38 -5.08 6.87 -2.34
N ALA A 39 -3.83 6.88 -2.78
CA ALA A 39 -3.45 6.55 -4.16
C ALA A 39 -2.77 5.18 -4.15
N VAL A 40 -3.34 4.21 -4.84
CA VAL A 40 -2.87 2.81 -4.83
C VAL A 40 -2.84 2.22 -6.23
N ASN A 41 -1.71 1.59 -6.58
CA ASN A 41 -1.56 0.74 -7.73
C ASN A 41 -1.45 -0.71 -7.25
N GLY A 42 -2.35 -1.60 -7.71
CA GLY A 42 -2.34 -3.00 -7.32
C GLY A 42 -3.73 -3.60 -7.17
N GLU A 43 -3.77 -4.78 -6.56
CA GLU A 43 -4.97 -5.57 -6.29
C GLU A 43 -4.90 -6.18 -4.90
N ILE A 44 -5.99 -6.08 -4.13
CA ILE A 44 -6.13 -6.70 -2.82
C ILE A 44 -7.03 -7.94 -2.94
N TYR A 45 -6.43 -9.10 -2.90
CA TYR A 45 -7.11 -10.38 -3.18
C TYR A 45 -8.15 -10.76 -2.11
N ASN A 46 -7.85 -10.50 -0.85
CA ASN A 46 -8.75 -10.79 0.28
C ASN A 46 -9.73 -9.65 0.61
N HIS A 47 -10.00 -8.76 -0.36
CA HIS A 47 -10.88 -7.61 -0.14
C HIS A 47 -12.32 -8.02 0.22
N ARG A 48 -12.82 -9.16 -0.28
CA ARG A 48 -14.18 -9.63 -0.02
C ARG A 48 -14.37 -10.06 1.43
N GLU A 49 -13.39 -10.77 1.98
CA GLU A 49 -13.35 -11.18 3.38
C GLU A 49 -13.31 -9.97 4.30
N ILE A 50 -12.43 -8.99 3.99
CA ILE A 50 -12.33 -7.75 4.75
C ILE A 50 -13.64 -6.96 4.67
N ARG A 51 -14.23 -6.79 3.49
CA ARG A 51 -15.54 -6.11 3.35
C ARG A 51 -16.64 -6.78 4.17
N LYS A 52 -16.66 -8.11 4.23
CA LYS A 52 -17.62 -8.87 5.04
C LYS A 52 -17.41 -8.64 6.53
N GLU A 53 -16.17 -8.61 7.01
CA GLU A 53 -15.80 -8.33 8.41
C GLU A 53 -16.20 -6.90 8.82
N TYR A 54 -16.08 -5.95 7.88
CA TYR A 54 -16.36 -4.53 8.10
C TYR A 54 -17.80 -4.13 7.75
N ALA A 55 -18.67 -5.08 7.39
CA ALA A 55 -20.07 -4.81 7.13
C ALA A 55 -20.74 -4.17 8.35
N GLY A 56 -21.29 -2.96 8.19
CA GLY A 56 -21.90 -2.17 9.26
C GLY A 56 -20.91 -1.43 10.18
N LYS A 57 -19.59 -1.58 9.97
CA LYS A 57 -18.55 -0.87 10.72
C LYS A 57 -17.89 0.24 9.89
N TYR A 58 -17.78 0.03 8.58
CA TYR A 58 -17.21 0.97 7.63
C TYR A 58 -18.16 1.17 6.46
N ASP A 59 -18.37 2.43 6.07
CA ASP A 59 -19.24 2.82 4.96
C ASP A 59 -18.44 2.89 3.65
N PHE A 60 -18.33 1.75 2.95
CA PHE A 60 -17.61 1.67 1.68
C PHE A 60 -18.30 2.52 0.61
N GLN A 61 -17.56 3.42 0.00
CA GLN A 61 -18.06 4.38 -0.98
C GLN A 61 -17.98 3.85 -2.42
N THR A 62 -17.13 2.84 -2.67
CA THR A 62 -16.88 2.27 -4.00
C THR A 62 -16.91 0.75 -3.96
N GLY A 63 -16.90 0.11 -5.13
CA GLY A 63 -16.67 -1.32 -5.27
C GLY A 63 -15.19 -1.70 -5.40
N SER A 64 -14.26 -0.72 -5.35
CA SER A 64 -12.82 -0.98 -5.47
C SER A 64 -12.31 -1.91 -4.38
N ASP A 65 -11.57 -2.94 -4.76
CA ASP A 65 -10.87 -3.84 -3.85
C ASP A 65 -9.91 -3.10 -2.92
N CYS A 66 -9.25 -2.05 -3.43
CA CYS A 66 -8.27 -1.28 -2.69
C CYS A 66 -8.87 -0.37 -1.59
N GLU A 67 -10.18 -0.10 -1.60
CA GLU A 67 -10.82 0.73 -0.58
C GLU A 67 -10.75 0.11 0.83
N VAL A 68 -10.57 -1.22 0.92
CA VAL A 68 -10.40 -1.89 2.22
C VAL A 68 -9.17 -1.42 2.98
N ILE A 69 -8.18 -0.85 2.31
CA ILE A 69 -7.00 -0.23 2.93
C ILE A 69 -7.42 0.92 3.86
N LEU A 70 -8.39 1.74 3.44
CA LEU A 70 -8.90 2.85 4.24
C LEU A 70 -9.64 2.34 5.50
N ALA A 71 -10.46 1.29 5.35
CA ALA A 71 -11.17 0.68 6.48
C ALA A 71 -10.19 0.09 7.52
N LEU A 72 -9.17 -0.61 7.04
CA LEU A 72 -8.13 -1.19 7.90
C LEU A 72 -7.27 -0.11 8.57
N TYR A 73 -6.91 0.96 7.85
CA TYR A 73 -6.17 2.08 8.42
C TYR A 73 -6.95 2.79 9.53
N GLN A 74 -8.26 2.96 9.37
CA GLN A 74 -9.12 3.56 10.39
C GLN A 74 -9.10 2.77 11.71
N GLU A 75 -9.04 1.43 11.65
CA GLU A 75 -9.07 0.59 12.85
C GLU A 75 -7.68 0.35 13.45
N TYR A 76 -6.66 0.09 12.61
CA TYR A 76 -5.33 -0.37 13.06
C TYR A 76 -4.21 0.68 12.90
N GLY A 77 -4.52 1.88 12.37
CA GLY A 77 -3.49 2.83 12.02
C GLY A 77 -2.49 2.22 11.03
N ILE A 78 -1.19 2.42 11.25
CA ILE A 78 -0.14 1.89 10.37
C ILE A 78 0.10 0.37 10.50
N HIS A 79 -0.51 -0.30 11.48
CA HIS A 79 -0.29 -1.72 11.78
C HIS A 79 -1.17 -2.68 10.98
N PHE A 80 -1.91 -2.21 10.00
CA PHE A 80 -2.82 -3.03 9.20
C PHE A 80 -2.15 -3.84 8.09
N LEU A 81 -0.92 -3.51 7.71
CA LEU A 81 -0.27 -4.03 6.50
C LEU A 81 -0.23 -5.56 6.42
N GLU A 82 -0.04 -6.24 7.56
CA GLU A 82 -0.03 -7.71 7.63
C GLU A 82 -1.37 -8.37 7.35
N LYS A 83 -2.46 -7.60 7.35
CA LYS A 83 -3.82 -8.08 7.03
C LYS A 83 -4.11 -8.09 5.54
N LEU A 84 -3.26 -7.45 4.74
CA LEU A 84 -3.42 -7.40 3.29
C LEU A 84 -2.82 -8.65 2.63
N ASN A 85 -3.61 -9.28 1.77
CA ASN A 85 -3.14 -10.26 0.81
C ASN A 85 -3.33 -9.69 -0.59
N GLY A 86 -2.24 -9.42 -1.30
CA GLY A 86 -2.30 -8.78 -2.61
C GLY A 86 -0.95 -8.31 -3.11
N ILE A 87 -0.99 -7.71 -4.29
CA ILE A 87 0.13 -7.00 -4.91
C ILE A 87 -0.21 -5.51 -4.89
N PHE A 88 0.64 -4.68 -4.32
CA PHE A 88 0.33 -3.26 -4.15
C PHE A 88 1.54 -2.37 -3.93
N ALA A 89 1.40 -1.14 -4.37
CA ALA A 89 2.19 0.01 -3.94
C ALA A 89 1.24 1.18 -3.73
N PHE A 90 1.31 1.84 -2.58
CA PHE A 90 0.40 2.93 -2.28
C PHE A 90 1.05 4.07 -1.49
N ALA A 91 0.45 5.25 -1.62
CA ALA A 91 0.62 6.38 -0.73
C ALA A 91 -0.73 6.74 -0.10
N LEU A 92 -0.77 6.79 1.22
CA LEU A 92 -1.91 7.18 2.04
C LEU A 92 -1.56 8.45 2.80
N TYR A 93 -2.45 9.44 2.79
CA TYR A 93 -2.30 10.68 3.53
C TYR A 93 -3.47 10.90 4.48
N ASP A 94 -3.18 11.13 5.74
CA ASP A 94 -4.13 11.49 6.79
C ASP A 94 -4.06 13.00 7.04
N SER A 95 -5.05 13.74 6.54
CA SER A 95 -5.08 15.20 6.61
C SER A 95 -5.34 15.75 8.02
N GLU A 96 -5.90 14.94 8.92
CA GLU A 96 -6.14 15.35 10.31
C GLU A 96 -4.87 15.32 11.13
N LYS A 97 -3.98 14.36 10.84
CA LYS A 97 -2.68 14.22 11.51
C LYS A 97 -1.56 14.94 10.77
N ASP A 98 -1.78 15.30 9.50
CA ASP A 98 -0.75 15.74 8.56
C ASP A 98 0.40 14.72 8.43
N GLU A 99 0.02 13.43 8.35
CA GLU A 99 0.94 12.30 8.28
C GLU A 99 0.68 11.48 7.02
N PHE A 100 1.71 10.82 6.51
CA PHE A 100 1.57 9.91 5.37
C PHE A 100 2.26 8.57 5.58
N LEU A 101 1.72 7.56 4.93
CA LEU A 101 2.22 6.19 4.88
C LEU A 101 2.41 5.78 3.43
N ILE A 102 3.62 5.37 3.07
CA ILE A 102 3.94 4.73 1.78
C ILE A 102 4.24 3.27 2.08
N ALA A 103 3.68 2.34 1.29
CA ALA A 103 3.97 0.92 1.48
C ALA A 103 3.98 0.16 0.17
N ARG A 104 4.74 -0.94 0.14
CA ARG A 104 4.88 -1.84 -0.99
C ARG A 104 4.67 -3.29 -0.57
N ASP A 105 4.09 -4.08 -1.45
CA ASP A 105 3.80 -5.50 -1.24
C ASP A 105 5.04 -6.33 -0.88
N PRO A 106 4.85 -7.53 -0.29
CA PRO A 106 5.94 -8.37 0.22
C PRO A 106 7.01 -8.74 -0.80
N ILE A 107 6.63 -8.89 -2.07
CA ILE A 107 7.50 -9.36 -3.16
C ILE A 107 7.98 -8.19 -4.03
N GLY A 108 7.23 -7.06 -4.00
CA GLY A 108 7.50 -5.89 -4.83
C GLY A 108 7.09 -6.10 -6.28
N VAL A 109 5.94 -6.76 -6.49
CA VAL A 109 5.39 -6.94 -7.84
C VAL A 109 5.07 -5.60 -8.48
N ILE A 110 4.45 -4.70 -7.71
CA ILE A 110 4.18 -3.35 -8.18
C ILE A 110 5.45 -2.49 -8.02
N PRO A 111 5.92 -1.83 -9.09
CA PRO A 111 7.08 -0.94 -8.99
C PRO A 111 6.78 0.27 -8.13
N LEU A 112 7.75 0.66 -7.31
CA LEU A 112 7.72 1.87 -6.50
C LEU A 112 9.14 2.37 -6.26
N TYR A 113 9.31 3.69 -6.33
CA TYR A 113 10.53 4.41 -6.03
C TYR A 113 10.26 5.50 -5.00
N ILE A 114 11.25 5.82 -4.20
CA ILE A 114 11.22 6.93 -3.25
C ILE A 114 12.36 7.89 -3.56
N GLY A 115 12.12 9.18 -3.41
CA GLY A 115 13.11 10.21 -3.64
C GLY A 115 12.99 11.35 -2.64
N TYR A 116 14.04 12.15 -2.57
CA TYR A 116 14.17 13.29 -1.65
C TYR A 116 14.74 14.49 -2.39
N ASP A 117 14.13 15.66 -2.22
CA ASP A 117 14.69 16.92 -2.74
C ASP A 117 15.72 17.54 -1.78
N SER A 118 16.28 18.69 -2.15
CA SER A 118 17.26 19.45 -1.35
C SER A 118 16.72 19.90 0.01
N ASP A 119 15.39 20.06 0.13
CA ASP A 119 14.73 20.45 1.36
C ASP A 119 14.34 19.25 2.25
N GLY A 120 14.61 18.02 1.77
CA GLY A 120 14.26 16.78 2.45
C GLY A 120 12.80 16.36 2.28
N LYS A 121 12.05 16.98 1.35
CA LYS A 121 10.69 16.54 1.02
C LYS A 121 10.73 15.18 0.37
N VAL A 122 9.73 14.35 0.70
CA VAL A 122 9.62 12.98 0.23
C VAL A 122 8.73 12.91 -1.00
N TYR A 123 9.22 12.22 -2.00
CA TYR A 123 8.49 11.92 -3.24
C TYR A 123 8.41 10.41 -3.42
N CYS A 124 7.32 9.90 -3.98
CA CYS A 124 7.25 8.51 -4.43
C CYS A 124 6.54 8.42 -5.78
N ALA A 125 6.95 7.44 -6.58
CA ALA A 125 6.39 7.24 -7.91
C ALA A 125 6.52 5.77 -8.34
N SER A 126 5.60 5.30 -9.19
CA SER A 126 5.69 3.99 -9.82
C SER A 126 6.78 3.93 -10.90
N GLU A 127 7.20 5.08 -11.44
CA GLU A 127 8.21 5.17 -12.47
C GLU A 127 9.33 6.13 -12.07
N LEU A 128 10.58 5.69 -12.22
CA LEU A 128 11.76 6.46 -11.83
C LEU A 128 11.84 7.82 -12.53
N LYS A 129 11.47 7.88 -13.80
CA LYS A 129 11.49 9.13 -14.60
C LYS A 129 10.66 10.26 -13.98
N ALA A 130 9.65 9.93 -13.16
CA ALA A 130 8.83 10.92 -12.47
C ALA A 130 9.55 11.61 -11.30
N LEU A 131 10.68 11.06 -10.84
CA LEU A 131 11.51 11.62 -9.77
C LEU A 131 12.72 12.39 -10.32
N GLU A 132 13.08 12.15 -11.59
CA GLU A 132 14.19 12.84 -12.25
C GLU A 132 13.89 14.35 -12.39
N GLY A 133 14.90 15.16 -12.05
CA GLY A 133 14.79 16.62 -12.12
C GLY A 133 14.14 17.29 -10.89
N PHE A 134 13.53 16.51 -9.98
CA PHE A 134 12.97 17.01 -8.72
C PHE A 134 13.75 16.53 -7.51
N CYS A 135 14.23 15.29 -7.54
CA CYS A 135 14.92 14.67 -6.41
C CYS A 135 16.43 14.71 -6.60
N GLU A 136 17.16 15.03 -5.54
CA GLU A 136 18.62 14.93 -5.49
C GLU A 136 19.07 13.48 -5.25
N ARG A 137 18.26 12.73 -4.50
CA ARG A 137 18.47 11.30 -4.23
C ARG A 137 17.18 10.54 -4.44
N TYR A 138 17.27 9.41 -5.11
CA TYR A 138 16.15 8.47 -5.29
C TYR A 138 16.65 7.04 -5.33
N GLU A 139 15.81 6.12 -4.90
CA GLU A 139 16.12 4.70 -4.82
C GLU A 139 14.86 3.84 -5.01
N PRO A 140 14.99 2.55 -5.38
CA PRO A 140 13.85 1.63 -5.36
C PRO A 140 13.29 1.51 -3.95
N PHE A 141 11.97 1.59 -3.81
CA PHE A 141 11.30 1.30 -2.55
C PHE A 141 11.35 -0.20 -2.28
N LEU A 142 11.86 -0.60 -1.12
CA LEU A 142 12.11 -2.01 -0.82
C LEU A 142 10.80 -2.81 -0.69
N PRO A 143 10.72 -4.04 -1.26
CA PRO A 143 9.60 -4.95 -1.05
C PRO A 143 9.37 -5.26 0.43
N GLY A 144 8.10 -5.37 0.85
CA GLY A 144 7.74 -5.67 2.23
C GLY A 144 8.12 -4.58 3.23
N HIS A 145 8.32 -3.34 2.75
CA HIS A 145 8.64 -2.19 3.59
C HIS A 145 7.53 -1.14 3.53
N CYS A 146 7.52 -0.29 4.53
CA CYS A 146 6.74 0.92 4.57
C CYS A 146 7.60 2.10 5.02
N TYR A 147 7.20 3.31 4.63
CA TYR A 147 7.75 4.56 5.11
C TYR A 147 6.63 5.35 5.78
N TYR A 148 6.77 5.61 7.06
CA TYR A 148 5.84 6.44 7.82
C TYR A 148 6.46 7.80 8.11
N SER A 149 5.77 8.88 7.74
CA SER A 149 6.30 10.24 7.81
C SER A 149 6.73 10.64 9.21
N LYS A 150 6.00 10.21 10.24
CA LYS A 150 6.31 10.51 11.64
C LYS A 150 7.64 9.91 12.10
N ASP A 151 7.97 8.71 11.59
CA ASP A 151 9.22 8.04 11.94
C ASP A 151 10.38 8.47 11.05
N GLY A 152 10.09 9.04 9.87
CA GLY A 152 11.06 9.53 8.90
C GLY A 152 12.00 8.46 8.36
N LYS A 153 11.59 7.19 8.38
CA LYS A 153 12.42 6.06 7.96
C LYS A 153 11.63 4.93 7.31
N MET A 154 12.31 4.19 6.45
CA MET A 154 11.80 2.96 5.88
C MET A 154 11.91 1.82 6.92
N THR A 155 10.81 1.10 7.13
CA THR A 155 10.72 0.00 8.10
C THR A 155 10.18 -1.24 7.40
N ARG A 156 10.78 -2.40 7.66
CA ARG A 156 10.30 -3.68 7.16
C ARG A 156 9.07 -4.10 7.96
N TRP A 157 7.90 -4.23 7.29
CA TRP A 157 6.66 -4.68 7.92
C TRP A 157 6.39 -6.16 7.66
N TYR A 158 6.90 -6.72 6.55
CA TYR A 158 6.73 -8.12 6.21
C TYR A 158 7.91 -8.95 6.72
N VAL A 159 7.70 -9.67 7.81
CA VAL A 159 8.71 -10.55 8.42
C VAL A 159 8.12 -11.95 8.51
N ARG A 160 8.84 -12.96 7.99
CA ARG A 160 8.49 -14.37 8.04
C ARG A 160 9.71 -15.19 8.44
N ASP A 161 9.47 -16.31 9.14
CA ASP A 161 10.55 -17.17 9.67
C ASP A 161 11.44 -17.69 8.55
N TRP A 162 10.87 -18.05 7.40
CA TRP A 162 11.61 -18.55 6.24
C TRP A 162 12.58 -17.54 5.60
N THR A 163 12.55 -16.29 6.02
CA THR A 163 13.56 -15.29 5.56
C THR A 163 14.93 -15.49 6.23
N GLN A 164 14.98 -16.31 7.29
CA GLN A 164 16.19 -16.71 7.98
C GLN A 164 16.49 -18.16 7.60
N TYR A 165 17.63 -18.40 6.95
CA TYR A 165 18.01 -19.75 6.48
C TYR A 165 18.04 -20.76 7.62
N GLU A 166 18.59 -20.37 8.76
CA GLU A 166 18.72 -21.23 9.96
C GLU A 166 17.36 -21.69 10.52
N ALA A 167 16.32 -20.89 10.35
CA ALA A 167 14.97 -21.22 10.80
C ALA A 167 14.30 -22.31 9.95
N VAL A 168 14.77 -22.54 8.72
CA VAL A 168 14.16 -23.47 7.75
C VAL A 168 15.12 -24.55 7.23
N ALA A 169 16.41 -24.48 7.56
CA ALA A 169 17.43 -25.40 7.05
C ALA A 169 17.09 -26.88 7.25
N ASP A 170 16.54 -27.21 8.42
CA ASP A 170 16.17 -28.58 8.81
C ASP A 170 14.65 -28.81 8.79
N ALA A 171 13.87 -27.91 8.19
CA ALA A 171 12.43 -28.05 8.10
C ALA A 171 12.04 -29.27 7.24
N PRO A 172 11.18 -30.18 7.72
CA PRO A 172 10.79 -31.37 6.96
C PRO A 172 10.03 -30.97 5.68
N ALA A 173 10.46 -31.50 4.56
CA ALA A 173 9.74 -31.31 3.29
C ALA A 173 8.42 -32.09 3.32
N SER A 174 7.32 -31.41 3.03
CA SER A 174 5.99 -32.01 2.90
C SER A 174 5.37 -31.73 1.54
N VAL A 175 5.25 -32.77 0.72
CA VAL A 175 4.61 -32.68 -0.60
C VAL A 175 3.13 -32.30 -0.48
N SER A 176 2.42 -32.80 0.55
CA SER A 176 1.03 -32.44 0.81
C SER A 176 0.87 -30.96 1.16
N ALA A 177 1.73 -30.43 2.04
CA ALA A 177 1.71 -29.02 2.40
C ALA A 177 2.02 -28.11 1.21
N LEU A 178 2.96 -28.51 0.36
CA LEU A 178 3.25 -27.78 -0.88
C LEU A 178 2.04 -27.76 -1.83
N ARG A 179 1.40 -28.92 -2.03
CA ARG A 179 0.18 -29.02 -2.85
C ARG A 179 -0.94 -28.15 -2.31
N GLU A 180 -1.24 -28.22 -1.01
CA GLU A 180 -2.26 -27.40 -0.35
C GLU A 180 -1.98 -25.90 -0.46
N GLY A 181 -0.69 -25.51 -0.40
CA GLY A 181 -0.27 -24.13 -0.59
C GLY A 181 -0.44 -23.61 -2.01
N LEU A 182 -0.32 -24.48 -3.02
CA LEU A 182 -0.52 -24.14 -4.43
C LEU A 182 -2.00 -24.14 -4.85
N GLU A 183 -2.86 -24.89 -4.15
CA GLU A 183 -4.30 -25.01 -4.44
C GLU A 183 -5.14 -23.91 -3.74
N LYS A 184 -4.55 -23.10 -2.84
CA LYS A 184 -5.19 -21.96 -2.15
C LYS A 184 -5.13 -20.69 -2.98
#